data_62ee12adae699acb48dab8933ed5a210
#
_entry.id   62ee12adae699acb48dab8933ed5a210
#
_cell.length_a   1.000
_cell.length_b   1.000
_cell.length_c   1.000
_cell.angle_alpha   90.00
_cell.angle_beta   90.00
_cell.angle_gamma   90.00
#
_symmetry.space_group_name_H-M   'P 1'
#
loop_
_entity.id
_entity.type
_entity.pdbx_description
1 polymer ?
#
loop_
_entity_poly.entity_id
_entity_poly.type
_entity_poly.pdbx_seq_one_letter_code
_entity_poly.pdbx_strand_id
1 'polypeptide(L)'
;IYALCALILYPLRKIKPSIQLLLGLIIFSIQSIIYLFFGATLGEWPADTLTELAQSWAPNMERINFEIGMITGSLSQQIQYNSAVAMYLETNFFVSLYGFWRVSGLMLIGMALYKLGFFTSNKSNAYYYKPIFILFPLGFTLIIIGLIKNFNADWNWEYSRFLGSQFNYWGSLF
;
A
#
# COMPACT_ATOMS: atom_id res chain seq x y z
N ILE A 1 -11.42 -1.16 8.51
CA ILE A 1 -9.98 -1.48 8.34
C ILE A 1 -9.15 -0.60 9.27
N TYR A 2 -9.11 0.72 9.09
CA TYR A 2 -8.30 1.64 9.93
C TYR A 2 -8.64 1.56 11.42
N ALA A 3 -9.92 1.45 11.78
CA ALA A 3 -10.36 1.33 13.15
C ALA A 3 -9.81 0.06 13.85
N LEU A 4 -9.75 -1.06 13.14
CA LEU A 4 -9.19 -2.30 13.66
C LEU A 4 -7.67 -2.21 13.85
N CYS A 5 -6.95 -1.64 12.87
CA CYS A 5 -5.53 -1.35 13.05
C CYS A 5 -5.29 -0.45 14.27
N ALA A 6 -6.09 0.59 14.44
CA ALA A 6 -5.99 1.49 15.59
C ALA A 6 -6.22 0.77 16.93
N LEU A 7 -7.20 -0.14 17.01
CA LEU A 7 -7.45 -0.94 18.20
C LEU A 7 -6.26 -1.85 18.55
N ILE A 8 -5.69 -2.53 17.55
CA ILE A 8 -4.52 -3.40 17.73
C ILE A 8 -3.30 -2.59 18.18
N LEU A 9 -3.11 -1.41 17.63
CA LEU A 9 -1.97 -0.55 17.94
C LEU A 9 -2.15 0.29 19.21
N TYR A 10 -3.36 0.39 19.74
CA TYR A 10 -3.68 1.21 20.91
C TYR A 10 -2.79 0.95 22.14
N PRO A 11 -2.44 -0.30 22.49
CA PRO A 11 -1.52 -0.57 23.60
C PRO A 11 -0.13 0.06 23.38
N LEU A 12 0.31 0.17 22.14
CA LEU A 12 1.62 0.71 21.79
C LEU A 12 1.70 2.24 21.91
N ARG A 13 0.58 2.92 22.18
CA ARG A 13 0.55 4.38 22.36
C ARG A 13 1.42 4.88 23.51
N LYS A 14 1.73 4.02 24.50
CA LYS A 14 2.50 4.41 25.70
C LYS A 14 4.02 4.25 25.53
N ILE A 15 4.49 3.56 24.50
CA ILE A 15 5.93 3.34 24.29
C ILE A 15 6.63 4.60 23.77
N LYS A 16 7.95 4.63 23.91
CA LYS A 16 8.80 5.78 23.49
C LYS A 16 8.65 6.03 21.97
N PRO A 17 8.64 7.31 21.52
CA PRO A 17 8.45 7.65 20.12
C PRO A 17 9.51 7.05 19.20
N SER A 18 10.77 6.94 19.64
CA SER A 18 11.83 6.31 18.84
C SER A 18 11.56 4.82 18.58
N ILE A 19 10.99 4.12 19.58
CA ILE A 19 10.61 2.70 19.43
C ILE A 19 9.39 2.58 18.52
N GLN A 20 8.39 3.49 18.63
CA GLN A 20 7.25 3.51 17.72
C GLN A 20 7.68 3.72 16.27
N LEU A 21 8.63 4.66 16.04
CA LEU A 21 9.16 4.93 14.71
C LEU A 21 9.86 3.68 14.13
N LEU A 22 10.72 3.04 14.92
CA LEU A 22 11.43 1.84 14.52
C LEU A 22 10.47 0.69 14.22
N LEU A 23 9.51 0.42 15.11
CA LEU A 23 8.48 -0.60 14.89
C LEU A 23 7.61 -0.29 13.68
N GLY A 24 7.25 0.98 13.49
CA GLY A 24 6.49 1.43 12.34
C GLY A 24 7.21 1.15 11.02
N LEU A 25 8.51 1.44 10.94
CA LEU A 25 9.33 1.14 9.77
C LEU A 25 9.48 -0.37 9.55
N ILE A 26 9.70 -1.15 10.60
CA ILE A 26 9.79 -2.62 10.51
C ILE A 26 8.48 -3.19 9.98
N ILE A 27 7.35 -2.82 10.58
CA ILE A 27 6.01 -3.31 10.18
C ILE A 27 5.70 -2.88 8.73
N PHE A 28 6.02 -1.64 8.37
CA PHE A 28 5.87 -1.17 6.99
C PHE A 28 6.72 -1.99 6.00
N SER A 29 7.95 -2.34 6.37
CA SER A 29 8.87 -3.13 5.52
C SER A 29 8.39 -4.56 5.29
N ILE A 30 7.60 -5.15 6.20
CA ILE A 30 7.11 -6.54 6.08
C ILE A 30 6.35 -6.74 4.77
N GLN A 31 5.46 -5.82 4.42
CA GLN A 31 4.72 -5.92 3.16
C GLN A 31 5.65 -5.91 1.95
N SER A 32 6.65 -5.04 1.95
CA SER A 32 7.65 -4.98 0.88
C SER A 32 8.41 -6.30 0.73
N ILE A 33 8.84 -6.87 1.87
CA ILE A 33 9.56 -8.16 1.89
C ILE A 33 8.68 -9.30 1.34
N ILE A 34 7.40 -9.35 1.75
CA ILE A 34 6.44 -10.36 1.26
C ILE A 34 6.28 -10.25 -0.26
N TYR A 35 6.13 -9.04 -0.80
CA TYR A 35 5.99 -8.85 -2.25
C TYR A 35 7.24 -9.24 -3.02
N LEU A 36 8.41 -8.85 -2.52
CA LEU A 36 9.68 -9.24 -3.14
C LEU A 36 9.90 -10.76 -3.11
N PHE A 37 9.54 -11.41 -2.00
CA PHE A 37 9.59 -12.86 -1.88
C PHE A 37 8.65 -13.53 -2.88
N PHE A 38 7.41 -13.09 -3.00
CA PHE A 38 6.46 -13.61 -3.98
C PHE A 38 6.96 -13.41 -5.41
N GLY A 39 7.48 -12.21 -5.72
CA GLY A 39 8.06 -11.95 -7.04
C GLY A 39 9.26 -12.85 -7.36
N ALA A 40 10.09 -13.18 -6.37
CA ALA A 40 11.24 -14.06 -6.55
C ALA A 40 10.86 -15.55 -6.72
N THR A 41 9.71 -15.97 -6.18
CA THR A 41 9.25 -17.37 -6.22
C THR A 41 8.22 -17.66 -7.31
N LEU A 42 7.85 -16.67 -8.14
CA LEU A 42 6.82 -16.83 -9.19
C LEU A 42 7.03 -18.05 -10.09
N GLY A 43 8.27 -18.37 -10.43
CA GLY A 43 8.59 -19.51 -11.27
C GLY A 43 8.25 -20.89 -10.66
N GLU A 44 7.98 -20.94 -9.36
CA GLU A 44 7.61 -22.16 -8.63
C GLU A 44 6.09 -22.29 -8.45
N TRP A 45 5.31 -21.29 -8.88
CA TRP A 45 3.87 -21.26 -8.66
C TRP A 45 3.10 -22.07 -9.70
N PRO A 46 1.95 -22.66 -9.31
CA PRO A 46 1.08 -23.38 -10.24
C PRO A 46 0.63 -22.50 -11.41
N ALA A 47 0.57 -23.07 -12.60
CA ALA A 47 0.23 -22.33 -13.83
C ALA A 47 -1.18 -21.73 -13.81
N ASP A 48 -2.14 -22.38 -13.15
CA ASP A 48 -3.50 -21.88 -12.93
C ASP A 48 -3.50 -20.62 -12.07
N THR A 49 -2.75 -20.60 -10.98
CA THR A 49 -2.58 -19.42 -10.11
C THR A 49 -1.94 -18.25 -10.87
N LEU A 50 -0.91 -18.50 -11.66
CA LEU A 50 -0.28 -17.48 -12.49
C LEU A 50 -1.26 -16.90 -13.51
N THR A 51 -2.08 -17.75 -14.14
CA THR A 51 -3.11 -17.33 -15.08
C THR A 51 -4.18 -16.45 -14.42
N GLU A 52 -4.65 -16.81 -13.24
CA GLU A 52 -5.60 -16.01 -12.47
C GLU A 52 -5.02 -14.63 -12.09
N LEU A 53 -3.75 -14.59 -11.68
CA LEU A 53 -3.06 -13.34 -11.36
C LEU A 53 -2.91 -12.44 -12.60
N ALA A 54 -2.53 -13.02 -13.75
CA ALA A 54 -2.44 -12.29 -15.00
C ALA A 54 -3.80 -11.71 -15.44
N GLN A 55 -4.86 -12.49 -15.34
CA GLN A 55 -6.23 -12.05 -15.66
C GLN A 55 -6.74 -10.97 -14.69
N SER A 56 -6.30 -11.01 -13.42
CA SER A 56 -6.64 -9.96 -12.44
C SER A 56 -5.94 -8.63 -12.74
N TRP A 57 -4.78 -8.69 -13.40
CA TRP A 57 -4.01 -7.50 -13.81
C TRP A 57 -4.53 -6.88 -15.10
N ALA A 58 -4.85 -7.71 -16.08
CA ALA A 58 -5.39 -7.30 -17.38
C ALA A 58 -6.72 -8.01 -17.62
N PRO A 59 -7.84 -7.51 -17.07
CA PRO A 59 -9.15 -8.12 -17.23
C PRO A 59 -9.58 -8.10 -18.70
N ASN A 60 -10.28 -9.15 -19.13
CA ASN A 60 -10.84 -9.24 -20.47
C ASN A 60 -12.00 -8.25 -20.68
N MET A 61 -12.37 -8.01 -21.93
CA MET A 61 -13.44 -7.05 -22.28
C MET A 61 -14.81 -7.44 -21.72
N GLU A 62 -15.09 -8.74 -21.55
CA GLU A 62 -16.34 -9.21 -20.96
C GLU A 62 -16.46 -8.74 -19.50
N ARG A 63 -15.40 -8.90 -18.72
CA ARG A 63 -15.36 -8.43 -17.33
C ARG A 63 -15.45 -6.91 -17.24
N ILE A 64 -14.75 -6.19 -18.12
CA ILE A 64 -14.82 -4.73 -18.18
C ILE A 64 -16.24 -4.26 -18.47
N ASN A 65 -16.90 -4.86 -19.47
CA ASN A 65 -18.28 -4.51 -19.86
C ASN A 65 -19.27 -4.86 -18.75
N PHE A 66 -19.08 -5.97 -18.04
CA PHE A 66 -19.87 -6.32 -16.87
C PHE A 66 -19.74 -5.25 -15.77
N GLU A 67 -18.52 -4.85 -15.43
CA GLU A 67 -18.26 -3.82 -14.41
C GLU A 67 -18.88 -2.47 -14.80
N ILE A 68 -18.72 -2.05 -16.05
CA ILE A 68 -19.35 -0.83 -16.59
C ILE A 68 -20.87 -0.93 -16.44
N GLY A 69 -21.48 -2.05 -16.83
CA GLY A 69 -22.93 -2.27 -16.74
C GLY A 69 -23.45 -2.20 -15.31
N MET A 70 -22.69 -2.72 -14.35
CA MET A 70 -23.07 -2.66 -12.93
C MET A 70 -22.93 -1.25 -12.34
N ILE A 71 -21.88 -0.51 -12.71
CA ILE A 71 -21.62 0.85 -12.20
C ILE A 71 -22.56 1.89 -12.83
N THR A 72 -22.94 1.70 -14.12
CA THR A 72 -23.86 2.60 -14.82
C THR A 72 -25.32 2.19 -14.71
N GLY A 73 -25.61 1.06 -14.09
CA GLY A 73 -26.93 0.50 -13.92
C GLY A 73 -27.77 1.19 -12.83
N SER A 74 -28.85 0.52 -12.42
CA SER A 74 -29.72 1.02 -11.34
C SER A 74 -28.99 1.12 -10.00
N LEU A 75 -29.51 1.96 -9.08
CA LEU A 75 -28.95 2.12 -7.73
C LEU A 75 -28.80 0.76 -7.01
N SER A 76 -29.77 -0.14 -7.20
CA SER A 76 -29.68 -1.49 -6.61
C SER A 76 -28.49 -2.30 -7.14
N GLN A 77 -28.24 -2.25 -8.44
CA GLN A 77 -27.07 -2.92 -9.05
C GLN A 77 -25.76 -2.32 -8.56
N GLN A 78 -25.69 -0.98 -8.49
CA GLN A 78 -24.51 -0.29 -7.93
C GLN A 78 -24.24 -0.68 -6.48
N ILE A 79 -25.27 -0.71 -5.62
CA ILE A 79 -25.12 -1.11 -4.22
C ILE A 79 -24.67 -2.57 -4.13
N GLN A 80 -25.28 -3.47 -4.88
CA GLN A 80 -24.90 -4.88 -4.88
C GLN A 80 -23.46 -5.11 -5.31
N TYR A 81 -23.03 -4.45 -6.39
CA TYR A 81 -21.67 -4.55 -6.89
C TYR A 81 -20.66 -3.96 -5.91
N ASN A 82 -20.89 -2.73 -5.45
CA ASN A 82 -19.96 -2.04 -4.53
C ASN A 82 -19.87 -2.74 -3.18
N SER A 83 -20.97 -3.31 -2.66
CA SER A 83 -20.92 -4.07 -1.40
C SER A 83 -20.13 -5.37 -1.55
N ALA A 84 -20.28 -6.08 -2.67
CA ALA A 84 -19.48 -7.28 -2.95
C ALA A 84 -17.98 -6.96 -3.10
N VAL A 85 -17.65 -5.89 -3.82
CA VAL A 85 -16.26 -5.41 -3.97
C VAL A 85 -15.68 -4.98 -2.62
N ALA A 86 -16.43 -4.22 -1.82
CA ALA A 86 -16.00 -3.80 -0.49
C ALA A 86 -15.76 -4.99 0.43
N MET A 87 -16.67 -5.97 0.46
CA MET A 87 -16.52 -7.19 1.24
C MET A 87 -15.30 -8.02 0.81
N TYR A 88 -15.07 -8.13 -0.50
CA TYR A 88 -13.87 -8.80 -1.04
C TYR A 88 -12.59 -8.08 -0.61
N LEU A 89 -12.53 -6.77 -0.73
CA LEU A 89 -11.37 -5.98 -0.33
C LEU A 89 -11.11 -6.07 1.17
N GLU A 90 -12.15 -6.00 2.01
CA GLU A 90 -12.00 -6.12 3.46
C GLU A 90 -11.55 -7.52 3.87
N THR A 91 -12.10 -8.57 3.28
CA THR A 91 -11.68 -9.95 3.56
C THR A 91 -10.23 -10.18 3.16
N ASN A 92 -9.85 -9.73 1.95
CA ASN A 92 -8.48 -9.87 1.48
C ASN A 92 -7.48 -8.99 2.24
N PHE A 93 -7.91 -7.83 2.74
CA PHE A 93 -7.09 -6.99 3.60
C PHE A 93 -6.59 -7.73 4.85
N PHE A 94 -7.47 -8.51 5.48
CA PHE A 94 -7.11 -9.29 6.66
C PHE A 94 -6.45 -10.61 6.32
N VAL A 95 -6.98 -11.36 5.35
CA VAL A 95 -6.46 -12.68 4.96
C VAL A 95 -5.08 -12.59 4.33
N SER A 96 -4.89 -11.62 3.44
CA SER A 96 -3.59 -11.41 2.78
C SER A 96 -2.63 -10.55 3.59
N LEU A 97 -3.11 -9.89 4.65
CA LEU A 97 -2.36 -8.93 5.47
C LEU A 97 -1.72 -7.77 4.68
N TYR A 98 -2.03 -7.62 3.41
CA TYR A 98 -1.40 -6.63 2.54
C TYR A 98 -1.59 -5.18 3.02
N GLY A 99 -2.82 -4.77 3.24
CA GLY A 99 -3.10 -3.43 3.73
C GLY A 99 -2.74 -3.27 5.20
N PHE A 100 -2.87 -4.33 6.00
CA PHE A 100 -2.62 -4.32 7.43
C PHE A 100 -1.22 -3.82 7.79
N TRP A 101 -0.17 -4.36 7.16
CA TRP A 101 1.22 -3.98 7.44
C TRP A 101 1.50 -2.52 7.10
N ARG A 102 1.03 -2.08 5.92
CA ARG A 102 1.21 -0.70 5.47
C ARG A 102 0.50 0.29 6.39
N VAL A 103 -0.79 0.06 6.65
CA VAL A 103 -1.61 0.95 7.49
C VAL A 103 -1.08 0.99 8.91
N SER A 104 -0.79 -0.16 9.51
CA SER A 104 -0.26 -0.25 10.87
C SER A 104 1.10 0.41 11.00
N GLY A 105 1.99 0.21 10.02
CA GLY A 105 3.30 0.87 9.98
C GLY A 105 3.18 2.39 9.93
N LEU A 106 2.37 2.92 9.02
CA LEU A 106 2.14 4.37 8.88
C LEU A 106 1.46 4.96 10.13
N MET A 107 0.53 4.26 10.75
CA MET A 107 -0.10 4.71 12.01
C MET A 107 0.92 4.83 13.15
N LEU A 108 1.83 3.86 13.29
CA LEU A 108 2.90 3.93 14.29
C LEU A 108 3.87 5.09 14.03
N ILE A 109 4.27 5.28 12.76
CA ILE A 109 5.10 6.42 12.35
C ILE A 109 4.38 7.73 12.68
N GLY A 110 3.10 7.86 12.33
CA GLY A 110 2.29 9.04 12.63
C GLY A 110 2.19 9.33 14.14
N MET A 111 1.96 8.29 14.96
CA MET A 111 1.96 8.42 16.44
C MET A 111 3.32 8.87 16.97
N ALA A 112 4.41 8.36 16.41
CA ALA A 112 5.76 8.77 16.81
C ALA A 112 6.03 10.23 16.47
N LEU A 113 5.71 10.66 15.25
CA LEU A 113 5.86 12.04 14.79
C LEU A 113 5.02 13.01 15.62
N TYR A 114 3.79 12.62 15.98
CA TYR A 114 2.95 13.40 16.87
C TYR A 114 3.60 13.62 18.23
N LYS A 115 4.12 12.56 18.87
CA LYS A 115 4.83 12.65 20.15
C LYS A 115 6.14 13.44 20.11
N LEU A 116 6.82 13.41 18.96
CA LEU A 116 8.02 14.22 18.71
C LEU A 116 7.71 15.70 18.50
N GLY A 117 6.41 16.07 18.46
CA GLY A 117 5.95 17.44 18.29
C GLY A 117 6.03 17.93 16.84
N PHE A 118 6.09 17.02 15.87
CA PHE A 118 6.15 17.37 14.46
C PHE A 118 4.90 18.15 14.00
N PHE A 119 3.74 17.83 14.58
CA PHE A 119 2.46 18.48 14.22
C PHE A 119 2.05 19.63 15.14
N THR A 120 2.88 20.05 16.10
CA THR A 120 2.48 21.04 17.12
C THR A 120 2.88 22.48 16.78
N SER A 121 3.53 22.72 15.65
CA SER A 121 4.04 24.05 15.22
C SER A 121 4.97 24.77 16.22
N ASN A 122 5.44 24.09 17.27
CA ASN A 122 6.26 24.68 18.33
C ASN A 122 7.77 24.64 18.03
N LYS A 123 8.16 24.17 16.85
CA LYS A 123 9.56 24.04 16.44
C LYS A 123 9.93 25.16 15.46
N SER A 124 11.23 25.40 15.29
CA SER A 124 11.72 26.36 14.28
C SER A 124 11.32 25.96 12.86
N ASN A 125 11.16 26.92 11.96
CA ASN A 125 10.86 26.66 10.56
C ASN A 125 11.85 25.69 9.91
N ALA A 126 13.14 25.76 10.28
CA ALA A 126 14.16 24.85 9.77
C ALA A 126 13.89 23.37 10.13
N TYR A 127 13.21 23.10 11.26
CA TYR A 127 12.82 21.75 11.65
C TYR A 127 11.82 21.13 10.69
N TYR A 128 10.94 21.95 10.10
CA TYR A 128 9.93 21.49 9.14
C TYR A 128 10.46 21.48 7.71
N TYR A 129 11.19 22.54 7.31
CA TYR A 129 11.65 22.64 5.94
C TYR A 129 12.72 21.61 5.57
N LYS A 130 13.66 21.30 6.47
CA LYS A 130 14.72 20.31 6.19
C LYS A 130 14.17 18.94 5.77
N PRO A 131 13.26 18.29 6.52
CA PRO A 131 12.66 17.04 6.08
C PRO A 131 11.92 17.17 4.74
N ILE A 132 11.15 18.23 4.54
CA ILE A 132 10.38 18.43 3.31
C ILE A 132 11.32 18.51 2.10
N PHE A 133 12.38 19.35 2.16
CA PHE A 133 13.31 19.51 1.06
C PHE A 133 14.18 18.29 0.78
N ILE A 134 14.28 17.34 1.71
CA ILE A 134 15.04 16.09 1.52
C ILE A 134 14.10 14.94 1.15
N LEU A 135 13.05 14.71 1.93
CA LEU A 135 12.20 13.53 1.79
C LEU A 135 11.27 13.64 0.57
N PHE A 136 10.68 14.80 0.32
CA PHE A 136 9.79 14.99 -0.81
C PHE A 136 10.48 14.76 -2.17
N PRO A 137 11.65 15.35 -2.49
CA PRO A 137 12.37 15.02 -3.71
C PRO A 137 12.79 13.56 -3.78
N LEU A 138 13.21 12.97 -2.66
CA LEU A 138 13.57 11.54 -2.59
C LEU A 138 12.37 10.65 -2.96
N GLY A 139 11.21 10.90 -2.34
CA GLY A 139 9.97 10.17 -2.64
C GLY A 139 9.54 10.31 -4.09
N PHE A 140 9.54 11.54 -4.61
CA PHE A 140 9.22 11.80 -6.03
C PHE A 140 10.20 11.11 -6.99
N THR A 141 11.49 11.15 -6.70
CA THR A 141 12.51 10.48 -7.52
C THR A 141 12.26 8.97 -7.57
N LEU A 142 11.96 8.35 -6.43
CA LEU A 142 11.61 6.92 -6.38
C LEU A 142 10.37 6.61 -7.23
N ILE A 143 9.32 7.41 -7.13
CA ILE A 143 8.09 7.22 -7.91
C ILE A 143 8.37 7.36 -9.42
N ILE A 144 9.14 8.38 -9.82
CA ILE A 144 9.52 8.58 -11.24
C ILE A 144 10.35 7.42 -11.76
N ILE A 145 11.35 6.95 -11.00
CA ILE A 145 12.13 5.76 -11.36
C ILE A 145 11.22 4.54 -11.53
N GLY A 146 10.29 4.34 -10.59
CA GLY A 146 9.32 3.26 -10.67
C GLY A 146 8.44 3.34 -11.92
N LEU A 147 7.97 4.53 -12.25
CA LEU A 147 7.18 4.77 -13.46
C LEU A 147 7.98 4.41 -14.73
N ILE A 148 9.20 4.93 -14.86
CA ILE A 148 10.07 4.64 -16.01
C ILE A 148 10.36 3.13 -16.11
N LYS A 149 10.62 2.47 -14.98
CA LYS A 149 10.89 1.03 -14.96
C LYS A 149 9.69 0.19 -15.37
N ASN A 150 8.48 0.56 -14.95
CA ASN A 150 7.24 -0.10 -15.36
C ASN A 150 6.95 0.12 -16.86
N PHE A 151 7.17 1.32 -17.38
CA PHE A 151 7.08 1.59 -18.82
C PHE A 151 8.08 0.75 -19.62
N ASN A 152 9.33 0.68 -19.19
CA ASN A 152 10.36 -0.12 -19.88
C ASN A 152 10.09 -1.64 -19.80
N ALA A 153 9.28 -2.08 -18.86
CA ALA A 153 8.81 -3.46 -18.73
C ALA A 153 7.46 -3.71 -19.42
N ASP A 154 6.97 -2.75 -20.24
CA ASP A 154 5.66 -2.80 -20.90
C ASP A 154 4.50 -3.15 -19.95
N TRP A 155 4.62 -2.68 -18.69
CA TRP A 155 3.66 -2.99 -17.62
C TRP A 155 3.44 -4.51 -17.43
N ASN A 156 4.45 -5.31 -17.72
CA ASN A 156 4.38 -6.75 -17.46
C ASN A 156 3.95 -6.98 -16.00
N TRP A 157 2.91 -7.82 -15.82
CA TRP A 157 2.27 -7.98 -14.51
C TRP A 157 3.21 -8.60 -13.45
N GLU A 158 4.08 -9.53 -13.85
CA GLU A 158 5.04 -10.18 -12.95
C GLU A 158 6.02 -9.17 -12.36
N TYR A 159 6.57 -8.31 -13.21
CA TYR A 159 7.46 -7.24 -12.79
C TYR A 159 6.70 -6.13 -12.05
N SER A 160 5.65 -5.59 -12.65
CA SER A 160 4.98 -4.39 -12.18
C SER A 160 4.26 -4.60 -10.85
N ARG A 161 3.64 -5.76 -10.66
CA ARG A 161 2.92 -6.10 -9.42
C ARG A 161 3.85 -6.27 -8.24
N PHE A 162 5.00 -6.93 -8.41
CA PHE A 162 5.89 -7.29 -7.31
C PHE A 162 7.05 -6.31 -7.14
N LEU A 163 7.90 -6.18 -8.13
CA LEU A 163 9.08 -5.32 -8.04
C LEU A 163 8.76 -3.86 -8.40
N GLY A 164 8.05 -3.63 -9.50
CA GLY A 164 7.70 -2.30 -9.99
C GLY A 164 6.88 -1.47 -8.99
N SER A 165 5.97 -2.12 -8.27
CA SER A 165 5.15 -1.50 -7.22
C SER A 165 5.96 -0.99 -6.02
N GLN A 166 7.15 -1.56 -5.75
CA GLN A 166 7.95 -1.21 -4.59
C GLN A 166 8.46 0.24 -4.64
N PHE A 167 8.73 0.74 -5.83
CA PHE A 167 9.16 2.14 -5.99
C PHE A 167 8.09 3.12 -5.53
N ASN A 168 6.83 2.88 -5.91
CA ASN A 168 5.70 3.69 -5.45
C ASN A 168 5.40 3.45 -3.97
N TYR A 169 5.54 2.22 -3.50
CA TYR A 169 5.32 1.84 -2.10
C TYR A 169 6.23 2.64 -1.16
N TRP A 170 7.54 2.64 -1.42
CA TRP A 170 8.52 3.38 -0.64
C TRP A 170 8.51 4.88 -0.93
N GLY A 171 8.34 5.28 -2.19
CA GLY A 171 8.26 6.68 -2.57
C GLY A 171 7.11 7.43 -1.91
N SER A 172 5.99 6.76 -1.66
CA SER A 172 4.82 7.35 -0.98
C SER A 172 4.97 7.45 0.56
N LEU A 173 6.05 6.93 1.14
CA LEU A 173 6.37 7.09 2.56
C LEU A 173 6.98 8.46 2.84
N PHE A 174 7.70 9.02 1.87
CA PHE A 174 8.45 10.27 1.96
C PHE A 174 7.68 11.45 1.40
#